data_7ae61328b7f0c4976645c2c6b6d06127
#
_entry.id   7ae61328b7f0c4976645c2c6b6d06127
#
_cell.length_a   1.000
_cell.length_b   1.000
_cell.length_c   1.000
_cell.angle_alpha   90.00
_cell.angle_beta   90.00
_cell.angle_gamma   90.00
#
_symmetry.space_group_name_H-M   'P 1'
#
loop_
_entity.id
_entity.type
_entity.pdbx_description
1 polymer ?
#
loop_
_entity_poly.entity_id
_entity_poly.type
_entity_poly.pdbx_seq_one_letter_code
_entity_poly.pdbx_strand_id
1 'polypeptide(L)'
;MANGIIIIDKPADWTSMDVCAKLRGILKTKKVGHAGTLDPMATGVLPVFVGQATRGVSFAESGDKEYLAVLRLGLVTNTQDTSGQVLHRTEELPDRVALEAVLPRFTGEISQLPPMYSAIKIGGKKLYELARQGKEVERRPRPVTIHALELVEQTAPGDYVLRVRCSKGTYVRTLCHDIGQALGCGGCMAALRRTMAAGFTLSDAVTLEQVQAEGEALLRPVDSLFRDRPAYVLPTPWAVARCRNGNPVSVSEPLPEGEYRVYDPEGDFLCLSRLEGGVLTSIKNFFGA
;
A
#
# COMPACT_ATOMS: atom_id res chain seq x y z
N MET A 1 21.15 9.35 13.24
CA MET A 1 19.71 9.08 13.53
C MET A 1 19.22 8.13 12.46
N ALA A 2 18.47 7.11 12.86
CA ALA A 2 17.89 6.17 11.92
C ALA A 2 17.09 6.88 10.83
N ASN A 3 17.37 6.55 9.57
CA ASN A 3 16.75 7.20 8.43
C ASN A 3 16.71 6.28 7.22
N GLY A 4 15.55 6.10 6.59
CA GLY A 4 15.38 5.22 5.44
C GLY A 4 14.03 4.54 5.39
N ILE A 5 13.93 3.52 4.55
CA ILE A 5 12.74 2.69 4.36
C ILE A 5 13.05 1.28 4.86
N ILE A 6 12.12 0.69 5.58
CA ILE A 6 12.17 -0.72 5.94
C ILE A 6 10.87 -1.39 5.51
N ILE A 7 10.96 -2.55 4.90
CA ILE A 7 9.81 -3.32 4.45
C ILE A 7 9.56 -4.41 5.48
N ILE A 8 8.43 -4.34 6.16
CA ILE A 8 8.10 -5.31 7.20
C ILE A 8 7.14 -6.36 6.64
N ASP A 9 7.45 -7.64 6.85
CA ASP A 9 6.44 -8.71 6.77
C ASP A 9 5.57 -8.59 8.02
N LYS A 10 4.46 -7.83 7.89
CA LYS A 10 3.58 -7.57 9.03
C LYS A 10 2.98 -8.88 9.53
N PRO A 11 3.16 -9.26 10.80
CA PRO A 11 2.52 -10.43 11.36
C PRO A 11 1.00 -10.24 11.49
N ALA A 12 0.26 -11.35 11.63
CA ALA A 12 -1.15 -11.33 11.98
C ALA A 12 -1.38 -10.70 13.36
N ASP A 13 -2.59 -10.20 13.59
CA ASP A 13 -3.08 -9.63 14.85
C ASP A 13 -2.35 -8.34 15.32
N TRP A 14 -1.55 -7.75 14.45
CA TRP A 14 -0.94 -6.45 14.65
C TRP A 14 -1.60 -5.40 13.77
N THR A 15 -1.84 -4.21 14.30
CA THR A 15 -2.15 -3.06 13.46
C THR A 15 -0.87 -2.54 12.79
N SER A 16 -1.01 -1.84 11.65
CA SER A 16 0.13 -1.17 11.01
C SER A 16 0.77 -0.13 11.93
N MET A 17 0.00 0.47 12.86
CA MET A 17 0.52 1.41 13.86
C MET A 17 1.28 0.73 14.99
N ASP A 18 0.94 -0.49 15.38
CA ASP A 18 1.70 -1.28 16.37
C ASP A 18 3.09 -1.61 15.82
N VAL A 19 3.18 -1.97 14.54
CA VAL A 19 4.48 -2.13 13.85
C VAL A 19 5.31 -0.85 13.92
N CYS A 20 4.71 0.31 13.60
CA CYS A 20 5.41 1.59 13.72
C CYS A 20 5.83 1.88 15.16
N ALA A 21 5.01 1.57 16.16
CA ALA A 21 5.32 1.76 17.57
C ALA A 21 6.50 0.88 18.01
N LYS A 22 6.52 -0.39 17.60
CA LYS A 22 7.63 -1.31 17.87
C LYS A 22 8.94 -0.80 17.25
N LEU A 23 8.88 -0.36 15.99
CA LEU A 23 10.05 0.17 15.28
C LEU A 23 10.59 1.47 15.90
N ARG A 24 9.72 2.34 16.45
CA ARG A 24 10.18 3.52 17.22
C ARG A 24 11.05 3.13 18.41
N GLY A 25 10.66 2.05 19.11
CA GLY A 25 11.43 1.51 20.24
C GLY A 25 12.77 0.92 19.81
N ILE A 26 12.76 0.07 18.76
CA ILE A 26 13.97 -0.60 18.27
C ILE A 26 14.97 0.41 17.71
N LEU A 27 14.53 1.30 16.83
CA LEU A 27 15.37 2.26 16.10
C LEU A 27 15.58 3.58 16.87
N LYS A 28 15.09 3.68 18.09
CA LYS A 28 15.22 4.85 19.00
C LYS A 28 14.88 6.18 18.30
N THR A 29 13.83 6.19 17.48
CA THR A 29 13.39 7.36 16.72
C THR A 29 11.90 7.58 16.85
N LYS A 30 11.48 8.84 16.98
CA LYS A 30 10.05 9.20 17.09
C LYS A 30 9.35 9.24 15.72
N LYS A 31 10.10 9.54 14.66
CA LYS A 31 9.56 9.80 13.33
C LYS A 31 9.51 8.51 12.54
N VAL A 32 8.39 7.79 12.64
CA VAL A 32 8.10 6.54 11.92
C VAL A 32 6.66 6.58 11.42
N GLY A 33 6.45 6.24 10.14
CA GLY A 33 5.14 6.16 9.50
C GLY A 33 5.12 5.04 8.46
N HIS A 34 3.95 4.47 8.17
CA HIS A 34 3.79 3.42 7.16
C HIS A 34 3.05 3.94 5.93
N ALA A 35 3.22 3.26 4.80
CA ALA A 35 2.48 3.52 3.58
C ALA A 35 1.46 2.39 3.30
N GLY A 36 0.20 2.75 3.43
CA GLY A 36 -0.93 1.84 3.19
C GLY A 36 -1.21 0.89 4.34
N THR A 37 -2.29 1.17 5.06
CA THR A 37 -2.76 0.37 6.19
C THR A 37 -3.07 -1.06 5.76
N LEU A 38 -2.69 -2.03 6.59
CA LEU A 38 -3.19 -3.39 6.59
C LEU A 38 -4.10 -3.59 7.80
N ASP A 39 -5.20 -4.30 7.61
CA ASP A 39 -6.09 -4.71 8.71
C ASP A 39 -5.33 -5.61 9.71
N PRO A 40 -5.76 -5.72 10.97
CA PRO A 40 -5.05 -6.52 11.97
C PRO A 40 -4.81 -7.97 11.53
N MET A 41 -5.82 -8.63 10.97
CA MET A 41 -5.75 -10.01 10.48
C MET A 41 -4.84 -10.19 9.25
N ALA A 42 -4.64 -9.11 8.48
CA ALA A 42 -3.85 -9.16 7.26
C ALA A 42 -2.34 -9.22 7.56
N THR A 43 -1.59 -9.90 6.70
CA THR A 43 -0.14 -10.07 6.79
C THR A 43 0.58 -9.52 5.55
N GLY A 44 1.91 -9.54 5.57
CA GLY A 44 2.73 -9.28 4.40
C GLY A 44 3.31 -7.86 4.32
N VAL A 45 3.66 -7.47 3.13
CA VAL A 45 4.47 -6.29 2.79
C VAL A 45 3.90 -5.00 3.36
N LEU A 46 4.57 -4.41 4.33
CA LEU A 46 4.25 -3.10 4.92
C LEU A 46 5.48 -2.18 4.80
N PRO A 47 5.52 -1.26 3.82
CA PRO A 47 6.58 -0.27 3.74
C PRO A 47 6.47 0.71 4.92
N VAL A 48 7.54 0.81 5.70
CA VAL A 48 7.65 1.73 6.85
C VAL A 48 8.80 2.69 6.62
N PHE A 49 8.55 3.96 6.86
CA PHE A 49 9.46 5.07 6.64
C PHE A 49 9.94 5.60 7.97
N VAL A 50 11.24 5.81 8.09
CA VAL A 50 11.93 6.21 9.31
C VAL A 50 12.65 7.54 9.11
N GLY A 51 12.60 8.42 10.08
CA GLY A 51 13.30 9.70 10.02
C GLY A 51 12.75 10.64 8.92
N GLN A 52 13.63 11.26 8.18
CA GLN A 52 13.25 12.17 7.09
C GLN A 52 12.63 11.45 5.90
N ALA A 53 12.92 10.14 5.73
CA ALA A 53 12.31 9.32 4.69
C ALA A 53 10.77 9.29 4.76
N THR A 54 10.15 9.62 5.92
CA THR A 54 8.69 9.80 6.04
C THR A 54 8.09 10.80 5.05
N ARG A 55 8.91 11.67 4.46
CA ARG A 55 8.48 12.55 3.35
C ARG A 55 8.05 11.79 2.10
N GLY A 56 8.50 10.52 1.95
CA GLY A 56 8.18 9.62 0.83
C GLY A 56 6.89 8.83 0.98
N VAL A 57 6.23 8.85 2.15
CA VAL A 57 5.04 8.03 2.44
C VAL A 57 3.96 8.17 1.38
N SER A 58 3.63 9.41 0.97
CA SER A 58 2.57 9.67 -0.01
C SER A 58 2.84 9.05 -1.40
N PHE A 59 4.11 8.95 -1.80
CA PHE A 59 4.49 8.29 -3.05
C PHE A 59 4.22 6.78 -2.98
N ALA A 60 4.64 6.13 -1.91
CA ALA A 60 4.38 4.71 -1.70
C ALA A 60 2.88 4.40 -1.53
N GLU A 61 2.11 5.28 -0.89
CA GLU A 61 0.66 5.12 -0.78
C GLU A 61 -0.04 5.16 -2.14
N SER A 62 0.49 5.96 -3.08
CA SER A 62 -0.09 6.08 -4.42
C SER A 62 0.20 4.90 -5.35
N GLY A 63 1.20 4.07 -5.06
CA GLY A 63 1.57 2.92 -5.87
C GLY A 63 0.57 1.77 -5.81
N ASP A 64 0.66 0.87 -6.77
CA ASP A 64 -0.13 -0.36 -6.84
C ASP A 64 0.17 -1.32 -5.68
N LYS A 65 -0.78 -2.21 -5.42
CA LYS A 65 -0.68 -3.28 -4.43
C LYS A 65 -1.07 -4.61 -5.07
N GLU A 66 -0.47 -5.70 -4.55
CA GLU A 66 -0.87 -7.06 -4.89
C GLU A 66 -1.13 -7.85 -3.61
N TYR A 67 -2.14 -8.69 -3.68
CA TYR A 67 -2.60 -9.49 -2.55
C TYR A 67 -2.90 -10.92 -2.96
N LEU A 68 -2.71 -11.84 -2.02
CA LEU A 68 -3.41 -13.12 -1.98
C LEU A 68 -4.52 -13.00 -0.93
N ALA A 69 -5.76 -13.14 -1.38
CA ALA A 69 -6.94 -13.03 -0.55
C ALA A 69 -7.71 -14.34 -0.54
N VAL A 70 -8.13 -14.80 0.62
CA VAL A 70 -9.06 -15.94 0.71
C VAL A 70 -10.47 -15.37 0.70
N LEU A 71 -11.18 -15.60 -0.40
CA LEU A 71 -12.63 -15.41 -0.52
C LEU A 71 -13.33 -16.59 0.11
N ARG A 72 -14.20 -16.33 1.08
CA ARG A 72 -15.15 -17.31 1.63
C ARG A 72 -16.54 -17.02 1.12
N LEU A 73 -17.08 -17.95 0.34
CA LEU A 73 -18.47 -17.90 -0.12
C LEU A 73 -19.45 -18.42 0.95
N GLY A 74 -20.70 -18.01 0.85
CA GLY A 74 -21.76 -18.45 1.75
C GLY A 74 -21.78 -17.74 3.11
N LEU A 75 -20.94 -16.74 3.33
CA LEU A 75 -20.86 -16.00 4.59
C LEU A 75 -20.88 -14.50 4.36
N VAL A 76 -21.83 -13.79 4.96
CA VAL A 76 -21.89 -12.32 4.96
C VAL A 76 -21.69 -11.81 6.38
N THR A 77 -20.79 -10.85 6.56
CA THR A 77 -20.52 -10.21 7.86
C THR A 77 -20.60 -8.69 7.74
N ASN A 78 -20.79 -8.02 8.87
CA ASN A 78 -20.86 -6.56 8.93
C ASN A 78 -19.51 -5.85 8.65
N THR A 79 -18.37 -6.58 8.77
CA THR A 79 -17.04 -6.07 8.47
C THR A 79 -16.57 -6.44 7.08
N GLN A 80 -17.29 -7.30 6.36
CA GLN A 80 -16.92 -7.92 5.08
C GLN A 80 -15.67 -8.83 5.18
N ASP A 81 -15.31 -9.24 6.39
CA ASP A 81 -14.29 -10.24 6.70
C ASP A 81 -14.80 -11.18 7.82
N THR A 82 -14.07 -12.26 8.09
CA THR A 82 -14.47 -13.28 9.07
C THR A 82 -14.38 -12.81 10.53
N SER A 83 -13.85 -11.63 10.82
CA SER A 83 -13.78 -11.09 12.19
C SER A 83 -15.07 -10.43 12.66
N GLY A 84 -15.99 -10.15 11.74
CA GLY A 84 -17.24 -9.45 12.01
C GLY A 84 -18.38 -10.34 12.47
N GLN A 85 -19.46 -9.68 12.89
CA GLN A 85 -20.72 -10.36 13.20
C GLN A 85 -21.33 -10.95 11.92
N VAL A 86 -21.74 -12.21 11.97
CA VAL A 86 -22.43 -12.89 10.86
C VAL A 86 -23.82 -12.30 10.69
N LEU A 87 -24.12 -11.85 9.48
CA LEU A 87 -25.41 -11.31 9.06
C LEU A 87 -26.23 -12.34 8.28
N HIS A 88 -25.56 -13.16 7.48
CA HIS A 88 -26.20 -14.20 6.67
C HIS A 88 -25.25 -15.35 6.42
N ARG A 89 -25.79 -16.56 6.30
CA ARG A 89 -25.06 -17.77 5.93
C ARG A 89 -25.93 -18.62 5.01
N THR A 90 -25.30 -19.22 3.97
CA THR A 90 -25.90 -20.25 3.11
C THR A 90 -24.96 -21.42 2.93
N GLU A 91 -25.50 -22.62 2.81
CA GLU A 91 -24.75 -23.85 2.51
C GLU A 91 -24.75 -24.16 0.99
N GLU A 92 -25.65 -23.52 0.24
CA GLU A 92 -25.72 -23.65 -1.21
C GLU A 92 -24.63 -22.77 -1.83
N LEU A 93 -23.51 -23.39 -2.17
CA LEU A 93 -22.34 -22.70 -2.71
C LEU A 93 -22.22 -22.96 -4.21
N PRO A 94 -21.97 -21.91 -5.02
CA PRO A 94 -21.64 -22.09 -6.43
C PRO A 94 -20.30 -22.82 -6.56
N ASP A 95 -20.15 -23.52 -7.67
CA ASP A 95 -18.93 -24.23 -7.99
C ASP A 95 -17.81 -23.27 -8.48
N ARG A 96 -16.62 -23.84 -8.68
CA ARG A 96 -15.46 -23.11 -9.20
C ARG A 96 -15.73 -22.46 -10.55
N VAL A 97 -16.47 -23.12 -11.44
CA VAL A 97 -16.76 -22.63 -12.78
C VAL A 97 -17.62 -21.36 -12.73
N ALA A 98 -18.63 -21.34 -11.86
CA ALA A 98 -19.45 -20.15 -11.64
C ALA A 98 -18.62 -18.98 -11.06
N LEU A 99 -17.69 -19.25 -10.14
CA LEU A 99 -16.78 -18.24 -9.62
C LEU A 99 -15.89 -17.69 -10.75
N GLU A 100 -15.22 -18.55 -11.52
CA GLU A 100 -14.36 -18.12 -12.64
C GLU A 100 -15.11 -17.28 -13.67
N ALA A 101 -16.37 -17.60 -13.94
CA ALA A 101 -17.22 -16.88 -14.88
C ALA A 101 -17.58 -15.46 -14.42
N VAL A 102 -17.61 -15.19 -13.12
CA VAL A 102 -17.98 -13.87 -12.58
C VAL A 102 -16.79 -12.93 -12.41
N LEU A 103 -15.55 -13.45 -12.24
CA LEU A 103 -14.35 -12.63 -11.98
C LEU A 103 -14.08 -11.53 -13.02
N PRO A 104 -14.29 -11.75 -14.35
CA PRO A 104 -14.08 -10.70 -15.34
C PRO A 104 -14.90 -9.43 -15.10
N ARG A 105 -16.06 -9.52 -14.44
CA ARG A 105 -16.90 -8.36 -14.09
C ARG A 105 -16.25 -7.42 -13.05
N PHE A 106 -15.25 -7.92 -12.33
CA PHE A 106 -14.52 -7.21 -11.28
C PHE A 106 -13.10 -6.84 -11.70
N THR A 107 -12.75 -6.99 -12.97
CA THR A 107 -11.45 -6.62 -13.54
C THR A 107 -11.58 -5.32 -14.33
N GLY A 108 -10.53 -4.49 -14.33
CA GLY A 108 -10.54 -3.16 -14.92
C GLY A 108 -11.00 -2.10 -13.95
N GLU A 109 -11.59 -1.01 -14.47
CA GLU A 109 -12.14 0.07 -13.63
C GLU A 109 -13.50 -0.34 -13.07
N ILE A 110 -13.61 -0.35 -11.75
CA ILE A 110 -14.84 -0.68 -11.02
C ILE A 110 -15.16 0.40 -10.00
N SER A 111 -16.42 0.45 -9.58
CA SER A 111 -16.89 1.35 -8.53
C SER A 111 -17.10 0.58 -7.23
N GLN A 112 -16.36 0.89 -6.17
CA GLN A 112 -16.53 0.27 -4.85
C GLN A 112 -17.18 1.22 -3.86
N LEU A 113 -18.14 0.74 -3.08
CA LEU A 113 -18.64 1.42 -1.89
C LEU A 113 -17.70 1.09 -0.72
N PRO A 114 -16.93 2.06 -0.19
CA PRO A 114 -16.01 1.79 0.91
C PRO A 114 -16.73 1.19 2.12
N PRO A 115 -16.13 0.20 2.84
CA PRO A 115 -16.78 -0.39 4.01
C PRO A 115 -16.85 0.61 5.16
N MET A 116 -17.83 0.43 6.06
CA MET A 116 -17.92 1.23 7.28
C MET A 116 -16.69 1.06 8.18
N TYR A 117 -16.09 -0.12 8.19
CA TYR A 117 -14.84 -0.38 8.91
C TYR A 117 -13.61 0.05 8.09
N SER A 118 -13.50 1.37 7.79
CA SER A 118 -12.38 1.96 7.07
C SER A 118 -11.84 3.22 7.74
N ALA A 119 -10.64 3.65 7.34
CA ALA A 119 -9.98 4.86 7.84
C ALA A 119 -10.44 6.15 7.15
N ILE A 120 -11.39 6.07 6.23
CA ILE A 120 -11.97 7.24 5.56
C ILE A 120 -12.61 8.15 6.60
N LYS A 121 -12.40 9.46 6.46
CA LYS A 121 -13.00 10.47 7.34
C LYS A 121 -14.23 11.10 6.69
N ILE A 122 -15.32 11.17 7.44
CA ILE A 122 -16.52 11.94 7.12
C ILE A 122 -16.82 12.86 8.31
N GLY A 123 -16.96 14.14 8.10
CA GLY A 123 -17.17 15.11 9.19
C GLY A 123 -16.05 15.11 10.25
N GLY A 124 -14.79 14.82 9.83
CA GLY A 124 -13.62 14.78 10.72
C GLY A 124 -13.44 13.47 11.51
N LYS A 125 -14.43 12.57 11.54
CA LYS A 125 -14.38 11.27 12.23
C LYS A 125 -14.11 10.14 11.23
N LYS A 126 -13.34 9.13 11.64
CA LYS A 126 -13.09 7.96 10.82
C LYS A 126 -14.31 7.04 10.81
N LEU A 127 -14.60 6.42 9.66
CA LEU A 127 -15.77 5.56 9.50
C LEU A 127 -15.80 4.41 10.52
N TYR A 128 -14.64 3.78 10.79
CA TYR A 128 -14.58 2.69 11.76
C TYR A 128 -14.93 3.14 13.20
N GLU A 129 -14.70 4.41 13.55
CA GLU A 129 -15.07 4.96 14.86
C GLU A 129 -16.59 5.10 14.98
N LEU A 130 -17.26 5.48 13.88
CA LEU A 130 -18.71 5.55 13.79
C LEU A 130 -19.34 4.15 13.78
N ALA A 131 -18.76 3.21 13.02
CA ALA A 131 -19.21 1.83 12.97
C ALA A 131 -19.19 1.15 14.34
N ARG A 132 -18.13 1.36 15.14
CA ARG A 132 -18.03 0.86 16.52
C ARG A 132 -19.09 1.44 17.45
N GLN A 133 -19.66 2.60 17.12
CA GLN A 133 -20.78 3.22 17.85
C GLN A 133 -22.15 2.76 17.31
N GLY A 134 -22.18 1.80 16.39
CA GLY A 134 -23.41 1.33 15.74
C GLY A 134 -24.02 2.35 14.77
N LYS A 135 -23.25 3.39 14.36
CA LYS A 135 -23.71 4.43 13.44
C LYS A 135 -23.33 4.07 12.01
N GLU A 136 -24.30 4.04 11.16
CA GLU A 136 -24.08 3.97 9.71
C GLU A 136 -24.22 5.37 9.11
N VAL A 137 -23.34 5.71 8.16
CA VAL A 137 -23.35 6.97 7.43
C VAL A 137 -23.35 6.71 5.93
N GLU A 138 -23.95 7.62 5.19
CA GLU A 138 -23.96 7.55 3.74
C GLU A 138 -22.51 7.64 3.21
N ARG A 139 -22.18 6.73 2.32
CA ARG A 139 -20.88 6.65 1.65
C ARG A 139 -21.08 6.77 0.15
N ARG A 140 -20.13 7.40 -0.52
CA ARG A 140 -20.15 7.49 -1.98
C ARG A 140 -19.24 6.44 -2.59
N PRO A 141 -19.69 5.72 -3.61
CA PRO A 141 -18.84 4.84 -4.39
C PRO A 141 -17.61 5.59 -4.92
N ARG A 142 -16.49 4.87 -5.05
CA ARG A 142 -15.22 5.42 -5.54
C ARG A 142 -14.67 4.54 -6.64
N PRO A 143 -14.15 5.15 -7.73
CA PRO A 143 -13.48 4.38 -8.77
C PRO A 143 -12.18 3.79 -8.23
N VAL A 144 -11.94 2.52 -8.53
CA VAL A 144 -10.69 1.81 -8.32
C VAL A 144 -10.41 0.92 -9.52
N THR A 145 -9.14 0.58 -9.75
CA THR A 145 -8.76 -0.29 -10.85
C THR A 145 -8.23 -1.61 -10.33
N ILE A 146 -8.81 -2.69 -10.79
CA ILE A 146 -8.30 -4.04 -10.59
C ILE A 146 -7.52 -4.42 -11.84
N HIS A 147 -6.19 -4.36 -11.75
CA HIS A 147 -5.30 -4.64 -12.88
C HIS A 147 -5.26 -6.11 -13.26
N ALA A 148 -5.36 -7.00 -12.26
CA ALA A 148 -5.47 -8.44 -12.43
C ALA A 148 -6.28 -9.05 -11.28
N LEU A 149 -7.12 -10.04 -11.62
CA LEU A 149 -7.91 -10.83 -10.68
C LEU A 149 -7.91 -12.28 -11.16
N GLU A 150 -7.23 -13.15 -10.42
CA GLU A 150 -6.99 -14.54 -10.83
C GLU A 150 -7.39 -15.48 -9.69
N LEU A 151 -8.10 -16.56 -10.03
CA LEU A 151 -8.34 -17.67 -9.13
C LEU A 151 -7.09 -18.56 -9.09
N VAL A 152 -6.43 -18.62 -7.93
CA VAL A 152 -5.20 -19.41 -7.75
C VAL A 152 -5.55 -20.85 -7.42
N GLU A 153 -6.29 -21.07 -6.32
CA GLU A 153 -6.63 -22.40 -5.82
C GLU A 153 -7.91 -22.37 -4.97
N GLN A 154 -8.45 -23.54 -4.72
CA GLN A 154 -9.50 -23.77 -3.73
C GLN A 154 -8.86 -24.49 -2.53
N THR A 155 -8.93 -23.88 -1.35
CA THR A 155 -8.32 -24.42 -0.11
C THR A 155 -9.26 -25.24 0.74
N ALA A 156 -10.56 -24.96 0.64
CA ALA A 156 -11.64 -25.70 1.30
C ALA A 156 -12.97 -25.51 0.54
N PRO A 157 -14.02 -26.27 0.82
CA PRO A 157 -15.33 -25.99 0.27
C PRO A 157 -15.76 -24.54 0.53
N GLY A 158 -15.99 -23.77 -0.54
CA GLY A 158 -16.34 -22.35 -0.47
C GLY A 158 -15.19 -21.38 -0.22
N ASP A 159 -13.99 -21.83 0.08
CA ASP A 159 -12.81 -21.00 0.28
C ASP A 159 -11.88 -21.02 -0.95
N TYR A 160 -11.66 -19.85 -1.55
CA TYR A 160 -10.88 -19.68 -2.77
C TYR A 160 -9.80 -18.63 -2.60
N VAL A 161 -8.56 -18.95 -2.98
CA VAL A 161 -7.47 -17.98 -3.02
C VAL A 161 -7.52 -17.19 -4.32
N LEU A 162 -7.65 -15.88 -4.19
CA LEU A 162 -7.61 -14.94 -5.31
C LEU A 162 -6.30 -14.14 -5.26
N ARG A 163 -5.60 -14.04 -6.40
CA ARG A 163 -4.56 -13.03 -6.60
C ARG A 163 -5.21 -11.76 -7.10
N VAL A 164 -4.99 -10.66 -6.40
CA VAL A 164 -5.59 -9.36 -6.72
C VAL A 164 -4.48 -8.33 -6.86
N ARG A 165 -4.25 -7.80 -8.08
CA ARG A 165 -3.40 -6.63 -8.31
C ARG A 165 -4.29 -5.42 -8.57
N CYS A 166 -4.10 -4.34 -7.80
CA CYS A 166 -5.04 -3.22 -7.83
C CYS A 166 -4.39 -1.88 -7.52
N SER A 167 -5.10 -0.81 -7.91
CA SER A 167 -4.76 0.57 -7.59
C SER A 167 -4.93 0.87 -6.11
N LYS A 168 -4.40 2.02 -5.67
CA LYS A 168 -4.66 2.56 -4.32
C LYS A 168 -6.15 2.72 -4.05
N GLY A 169 -6.52 2.60 -2.78
CA GLY A 169 -7.90 2.82 -2.32
C GLY A 169 -8.83 1.64 -2.49
N THR A 170 -8.38 0.55 -3.11
CA THR A 170 -9.13 -0.70 -3.24
C THR A 170 -9.28 -1.38 -1.88
N TYR A 171 -10.51 -1.79 -1.56
CA TYR A 171 -10.85 -2.61 -0.40
C TYR A 171 -11.06 -4.06 -0.85
N VAL A 172 -10.11 -4.94 -0.56
CA VAL A 172 -10.19 -6.36 -0.92
C VAL A 172 -11.36 -7.04 -0.20
N ARG A 173 -11.70 -6.61 1.01
CA ARG A 173 -12.90 -7.06 1.74
C ARG A 173 -14.19 -6.80 0.95
N THR A 174 -14.32 -5.58 0.41
CA THR A 174 -15.47 -5.21 -0.43
C THR A 174 -15.47 -6.00 -1.73
N LEU A 175 -14.31 -6.22 -2.36
CA LEU A 175 -14.20 -7.05 -3.55
C LEU A 175 -14.73 -8.49 -3.29
N CYS A 176 -14.29 -9.12 -2.20
CA CYS A 176 -14.79 -10.44 -1.80
C CYS A 176 -16.30 -10.45 -1.54
N HIS A 177 -16.79 -9.42 -0.84
CA HIS A 177 -18.22 -9.26 -0.59
C HIS A 177 -19.02 -9.13 -1.89
N ASP A 178 -18.60 -8.25 -2.79
CA ASP A 178 -19.29 -7.96 -4.05
C ASP A 178 -19.30 -9.18 -4.99
N ILE A 179 -18.19 -9.94 -5.04
CA ILE A 179 -18.13 -11.21 -5.78
C ILE A 179 -19.17 -12.20 -5.23
N GLY A 180 -19.24 -12.37 -3.90
CA GLY A 180 -20.23 -13.25 -3.27
C GLY A 180 -21.67 -12.80 -3.51
N GLN A 181 -21.93 -11.49 -3.51
CA GLN A 181 -23.24 -10.94 -3.87
C GLN A 181 -23.61 -11.22 -5.32
N ALA A 182 -22.67 -11.05 -6.24
CA ALA A 182 -22.89 -11.32 -7.66
C ALA A 182 -23.18 -12.81 -7.97
N LEU A 183 -22.67 -13.70 -7.11
CA LEU A 183 -22.95 -15.14 -7.15
C LEU A 183 -24.26 -15.54 -6.44
N GLY A 184 -24.90 -14.60 -5.73
CA GLY A 184 -26.15 -14.83 -5.00
C GLY A 184 -26.02 -15.59 -3.68
N CYS A 185 -24.83 -16.08 -3.31
CA CYS A 185 -24.60 -16.82 -2.06
C CYS A 185 -24.02 -15.95 -0.92
N GLY A 186 -23.63 -14.72 -1.21
CA GLY A 186 -22.85 -13.90 -0.29
C GLY A 186 -21.39 -14.35 -0.18
N GLY A 187 -20.55 -13.45 0.37
CA GLY A 187 -19.12 -13.72 0.54
C GLY A 187 -18.47 -12.71 1.46
N CYS A 188 -17.34 -13.10 2.02
CA CYS A 188 -16.46 -12.23 2.80
C CYS A 188 -14.98 -12.63 2.63
N MET A 189 -14.07 -11.80 3.10
CA MET A 189 -12.64 -12.09 3.12
C MET A 189 -12.28 -12.91 4.37
N ALA A 190 -11.70 -14.10 4.18
CA ALA A 190 -11.27 -14.97 5.28
C ALA A 190 -9.80 -14.74 5.69
N ALA A 191 -8.93 -14.43 4.73
CA ALA A 191 -7.53 -14.10 4.99
C ALA A 191 -7.01 -13.13 3.92
N LEU A 192 -5.95 -12.37 4.27
CA LEU A 192 -5.32 -11.44 3.36
C LEU A 192 -3.81 -11.42 3.61
N ARG A 193 -3.03 -11.62 2.54
CA ARG A 193 -1.59 -11.42 2.54
C ARG A 193 -1.20 -10.45 1.44
N ARG A 194 -0.63 -9.32 1.78
CA ARG A 194 -0.11 -8.38 0.77
C ARG A 194 1.26 -8.84 0.29
N THR A 195 1.36 -9.19 -0.99
CA THR A 195 2.58 -9.70 -1.61
C THR A 195 3.43 -8.60 -2.22
N MET A 196 2.80 -7.45 -2.58
CA MET A 196 3.50 -6.29 -3.13
C MET A 196 2.83 -4.98 -2.71
N ALA A 197 3.65 -3.96 -2.44
CA ALA A 197 3.22 -2.57 -2.24
C ALA A 197 4.29 -1.60 -2.73
N ALA A 198 3.91 -0.65 -3.59
CA ALA A 198 4.81 0.38 -4.14
C ALA A 198 6.11 -0.20 -4.75
N GLY A 199 6.01 -1.34 -5.43
CA GLY A 199 7.12 -2.03 -6.07
C GLY A 199 8.01 -2.86 -5.13
N PHE A 200 7.79 -2.82 -3.81
CA PHE A 200 8.43 -3.73 -2.86
C PHE A 200 7.61 -5.02 -2.72
N THR A 201 8.30 -6.15 -2.61
CA THR A 201 7.69 -7.49 -2.55
C THR A 201 8.05 -8.20 -1.24
N LEU A 202 7.55 -9.42 -1.06
CA LEU A 202 7.90 -10.26 0.12
C LEU A 202 9.40 -10.57 0.19
N SER A 203 10.11 -10.61 -0.94
CA SER A 203 11.58 -10.81 -0.95
C SER A 203 12.35 -9.61 -0.39
N ASP A 204 11.73 -8.44 -0.34
CA ASP A 204 12.29 -7.23 0.27
C ASP A 204 11.98 -7.13 1.77
N ALA A 205 11.02 -7.93 2.25
CA ALA A 205 10.49 -7.81 3.59
C ALA A 205 11.32 -8.57 4.63
N VAL A 206 11.38 -7.99 5.82
CA VAL A 206 12.02 -8.55 7.01
C VAL A 206 11.01 -8.65 8.15
N THR A 207 11.27 -9.54 9.11
CA THR A 207 10.44 -9.68 10.31
C THR A 207 10.83 -8.65 11.38
N LEU A 208 9.96 -8.44 12.38
CA LEU A 208 10.27 -7.58 13.53
C LEU A 208 11.42 -8.12 14.37
N GLU A 209 11.59 -9.45 14.42
CA GLU A 209 12.70 -10.14 15.11
C GLU A 209 14.03 -9.83 14.41
N GLN A 210 14.08 -9.87 13.08
CA GLN A 210 15.26 -9.48 12.32
C GLN A 210 15.62 -8.01 12.57
N VAL A 211 14.62 -7.12 12.58
CA VAL A 211 14.88 -5.70 12.91
C VAL A 211 15.39 -5.54 14.34
N GLN A 212 14.90 -6.33 15.29
CA GLN A 212 15.38 -6.30 16.67
C GLN A 212 16.86 -6.74 16.76
N ALA A 213 17.31 -7.65 15.90
CA ALA A 213 18.68 -8.16 15.88
C ALA A 213 19.64 -7.22 15.12
N GLU A 214 19.23 -6.71 13.96
CA GLU A 214 20.12 -6.02 13.00
C GLU A 214 19.93 -4.49 12.99
N GLY A 215 18.81 -4.01 13.50
CA GLY A 215 18.58 -2.55 13.68
C GLY A 215 18.62 -1.74 12.39
N GLU A 216 19.39 -0.67 12.42
CA GLU A 216 19.50 0.30 11.30
C GLU A 216 20.13 -0.30 10.04
N ALA A 217 20.84 -1.42 10.12
CA ALA A 217 21.48 -2.07 8.96
C ALA A 217 20.45 -2.54 7.90
N LEU A 218 19.20 -2.78 8.31
CA LEU A 218 18.10 -3.18 7.44
C LEU A 218 17.39 -1.99 6.76
N LEU A 219 17.75 -0.75 7.09
CA LEU A 219 17.18 0.43 6.47
C LEU A 219 17.71 0.60 5.04
N ARG A 220 16.81 0.71 4.10
CA ARG A 220 17.10 1.03 2.70
C ARG A 220 17.10 2.54 2.50
N PRO A 221 17.92 3.08 1.60
CA PRO A 221 17.89 4.51 1.26
C PRO A 221 16.55 4.88 0.62
N VAL A 222 16.13 6.13 0.82
CA VAL A 222 14.77 6.59 0.41
C VAL A 222 14.58 6.60 -1.12
N ASP A 223 15.65 6.76 -1.89
CA ASP A 223 15.63 6.73 -3.35
C ASP A 223 15.31 5.34 -3.93
N SER A 224 15.41 4.26 -3.10
CA SER A 224 14.92 2.93 -3.47
C SER A 224 13.42 2.89 -3.80
N LEU A 225 12.64 3.87 -3.31
CA LEU A 225 11.24 4.06 -3.68
C LEU A 225 11.04 4.44 -5.16
N PHE A 226 12.06 5.03 -5.77
CA PHE A 226 12.03 5.57 -7.13
C PHE A 226 12.99 4.84 -8.07
N ARG A 227 13.32 3.57 -7.78
CA ARG A 227 14.32 2.79 -8.51
C ARG A 227 14.04 2.64 -10.01
N ASP A 228 12.78 2.79 -10.41
CA ASP A 228 12.32 2.79 -11.80
C ASP A 228 12.53 4.15 -12.52
N ARG A 229 12.96 5.20 -11.82
CA ARG A 229 13.28 6.51 -12.38
C ARG A 229 14.77 6.59 -12.68
N PRO A 230 15.17 7.22 -13.80
CA PRO A 230 16.58 7.47 -14.10
C PRO A 230 17.24 8.34 -13.02
N ALA A 231 18.54 8.18 -12.86
CA ALA A 231 19.38 9.02 -12.01
C ALA A 231 19.97 10.18 -12.80
N TYR A 232 20.10 11.34 -12.16
CA TYR A 232 20.83 12.49 -12.68
C TYR A 232 21.73 13.07 -11.59
N VAL A 233 23.02 13.20 -11.88
CA VAL A 233 24.00 13.79 -10.97
C VAL A 233 24.21 15.25 -11.37
N LEU A 234 24.02 16.17 -10.41
CA LEU A 234 24.23 17.60 -10.65
C LEU A 234 25.72 17.89 -10.90
N PRO A 235 26.08 18.58 -11.98
CA PRO A 235 27.49 18.68 -12.41
C PRO A 235 28.33 19.66 -11.60
N THR A 236 27.71 20.57 -10.83
CA THR A 236 28.44 21.65 -10.15
C THR A 236 27.89 21.92 -8.75
N PRO A 237 28.76 22.41 -7.81
CA PRO A 237 28.33 22.85 -6.49
C PRO A 237 27.26 23.97 -6.54
N TRP A 238 27.27 24.80 -7.56
CA TRP A 238 26.26 25.83 -7.77
C TRP A 238 24.87 25.20 -8.05
N ALA A 239 24.81 24.18 -8.93
CA ALA A 239 23.59 23.47 -9.25
C ALA A 239 23.03 22.74 -8.01
N VAL A 240 23.92 22.13 -7.20
CA VAL A 240 23.56 21.50 -5.92
C VAL A 240 22.97 22.53 -4.96
N ALA A 241 23.59 23.68 -4.80
CA ALA A 241 23.08 24.75 -3.91
C ALA A 241 21.70 25.26 -4.38
N ARG A 242 21.51 25.45 -5.69
CA ARG A 242 20.19 25.81 -6.24
C ARG A 242 19.14 24.76 -5.95
N CYS A 243 19.44 23.48 -6.21
CA CYS A 243 18.55 22.35 -5.95
C CYS A 243 18.17 22.27 -4.46
N ARG A 244 19.15 22.38 -3.55
CA ARG A 244 18.92 22.37 -2.09
C ARG A 244 18.02 23.53 -1.63
N ASN A 245 18.10 24.68 -2.32
CA ASN A 245 17.22 25.83 -2.05
C ASN A 245 15.85 25.74 -2.75
N GLY A 246 15.55 24.62 -3.43
CA GLY A 246 14.29 24.42 -4.13
C GLY A 246 14.15 25.19 -5.45
N ASN A 247 15.24 25.77 -5.95
CA ASN A 247 15.25 26.50 -7.21
C ASN A 247 15.39 25.54 -8.40
N PRO A 248 14.76 25.83 -9.55
CA PRO A 248 14.97 25.08 -10.79
C PRO A 248 16.43 25.08 -11.25
N VAL A 249 16.88 23.97 -11.85
CA VAL A 249 18.23 23.80 -12.38
C VAL A 249 18.14 23.49 -13.88
N SER A 250 18.83 24.28 -14.71
CA SER A 250 18.92 24.00 -16.15
C SER A 250 19.86 22.83 -16.40
N VAL A 251 19.44 21.95 -17.31
CA VAL A 251 20.21 20.79 -17.78
C VAL A 251 20.67 21.11 -19.21
N SER A 252 21.96 21.06 -19.44
CA SER A 252 22.55 21.33 -20.76
C SER A 252 22.56 20.12 -21.69
N GLU A 253 22.42 18.92 -21.12
CA GLU A 253 22.46 17.67 -21.87
C GLU A 253 21.03 17.33 -22.41
N PRO A 254 20.93 16.76 -23.63
CA PRO A 254 19.64 16.32 -24.15
C PRO A 254 19.19 15.05 -23.43
N LEU A 255 18.35 15.21 -22.42
CA LEU A 255 17.74 14.13 -21.64
C LEU A 255 16.25 14.02 -21.96
N PRO A 256 15.67 12.80 -21.93
CA PRO A 256 14.22 12.61 -22.04
C PRO A 256 13.46 13.37 -20.95
N GLU A 257 12.32 13.95 -21.28
CA GLU A 257 11.42 14.53 -20.29
C GLU A 257 10.87 13.46 -19.34
N GLY A 258 10.67 13.81 -18.07
CA GLY A 258 10.17 12.85 -17.07
C GLY A 258 10.69 13.11 -15.67
N GLU A 259 10.50 12.12 -14.82
CA GLU A 259 10.93 12.18 -13.41
C GLU A 259 12.33 11.58 -13.25
N TYR A 260 13.17 12.25 -12.46
CA TYR A 260 14.56 11.89 -12.20
C TYR A 260 14.86 11.86 -10.72
N ARG A 261 15.66 10.87 -10.30
CA ARG A 261 16.35 10.88 -9.01
C ARG A 261 17.59 11.77 -9.14
N VAL A 262 17.61 12.86 -8.39
CA VAL A 262 18.70 13.85 -8.47
C VAL A 262 19.66 13.68 -7.31
N TYR A 263 20.95 13.59 -7.63
CA TYR A 263 22.05 13.38 -6.70
C TYR A 263 23.05 14.53 -6.78
N ASP A 264 23.81 14.74 -5.71
CA ASP A 264 25.03 15.52 -5.77
C ASP A 264 26.23 14.69 -6.28
N PRO A 265 27.39 15.32 -6.55
CA PRO A 265 28.57 14.61 -7.01
C PRO A 265 29.14 13.58 -6.01
N GLU A 266 28.83 13.73 -4.74
CA GLU A 266 29.21 12.83 -3.66
C GLU A 266 28.31 11.57 -3.61
N GLY A 267 27.19 11.56 -4.36
CA GLY A 267 26.25 10.45 -4.46
C GLY A 267 25.08 10.54 -3.48
N ASP A 268 24.94 11.67 -2.78
CA ASP A 268 23.80 11.88 -1.88
C ASP A 268 22.53 12.19 -2.67
N PHE A 269 21.45 11.47 -2.36
CA PHE A 269 20.14 11.70 -2.96
C PHE A 269 19.53 13.00 -2.46
N LEU A 270 19.30 13.95 -3.35
CA LEU A 270 18.78 15.27 -3.02
C LEU A 270 17.27 15.35 -3.14
N CYS A 271 16.71 14.91 -4.26
CA CYS A 271 15.29 15.07 -4.54
C CYS A 271 14.82 14.17 -5.68
N LEU A 272 13.50 13.96 -5.73
CA LEU A 272 12.79 13.60 -6.94
C LEU A 272 12.46 14.89 -7.68
N SER A 273 12.85 15.00 -8.95
CA SER A 273 12.58 16.17 -9.80
C SER A 273 11.90 15.78 -11.10
N ARG A 274 11.22 16.71 -11.73
CA ARG A 274 10.71 16.60 -13.08
C ARG A 274 11.55 17.44 -14.03
N LEU A 275 11.95 16.84 -15.14
CA LEU A 275 12.59 17.52 -16.26
C LEU A 275 11.56 17.85 -17.32
N GLU A 276 11.39 19.15 -17.61
CA GLU A 276 10.54 19.69 -18.67
C GLU A 276 11.26 20.87 -19.31
N GLY A 277 11.34 20.91 -20.66
CA GLY A 277 11.98 22.00 -21.41
C GLY A 277 13.43 22.25 -21.02
N GLY A 278 14.19 21.19 -20.65
CA GLY A 278 15.59 21.31 -20.22
C GLY A 278 15.77 21.87 -18.81
N VAL A 279 14.69 21.93 -17.99
CA VAL A 279 14.73 22.46 -16.62
C VAL A 279 14.26 21.40 -15.62
N LEU A 280 15.11 21.07 -14.65
CA LEU A 280 14.78 20.21 -13.49
C LEU A 280 14.09 21.06 -12.43
N THR A 281 12.85 20.69 -12.09
CA THR A 281 12.07 21.28 -11.00
C THR A 281 11.82 20.21 -9.92
N SER A 282 12.13 20.52 -8.67
CA SER A 282 11.96 19.59 -7.56
C SER A 282 10.49 19.30 -7.29
N ILE A 283 10.11 18.01 -7.34
CA ILE A 283 8.81 17.51 -6.89
C ILE A 283 8.83 17.33 -5.36
N LYS A 284 9.93 16.75 -4.84
CA LYS A 284 10.08 16.49 -3.41
C LYS A 284 11.54 16.42 -3.00
N ASN A 285 11.90 17.19 -1.98
CA ASN A 285 13.24 17.21 -1.41
C ASN A 285 13.41 16.14 -0.33
N PHE A 286 14.56 15.46 -0.37
CA PHE A 286 14.94 14.40 0.57
C PHE A 286 16.32 14.63 1.20
N PHE A 287 17.06 15.67 0.83
CA PHE A 287 18.38 15.96 1.41
C PHE A 287 18.28 16.06 2.95
N GLY A 288 19.29 15.47 3.63
CA GLY A 288 19.25 15.22 5.07
C GLY A 288 18.30 14.08 5.46
N ALA A 289 17.88 13.28 4.47
CA ALA A 289 17.02 12.12 4.67
C ALA A 289 17.84 10.84 4.68
#